data_8a6cafa21f0db8c4ecf361987b36593a
#
_entry.id   8a6cafa21f0db8c4ecf361987b36593a
#
_cell.length_a   1.000
_cell.length_b   1.000
_cell.length_c   1.000
_cell.angle_alpha   90.00
_cell.angle_beta   90.00
_cell.angle_gamma   90.00
#
_symmetry.space_group_name_H-M   'P 1'
#
loop_
_entity.id
_entity.type
_entity.pdbx_description
1 polymer ?
#
loop_
_entity_poly.entity_id
_entity_poly.type
_entity_poly.pdbx_seq_one_letter_code
_entity_poly.pdbx_strand_id
1 'polypeptide(L)'
;MRHYEKIIVGCCFLSFFANVGLTSTAFSVHQPFIVAIPGIGDTGGSLILSTRTLVSLVVMVFVDRYYRLLDVRLGLLVASLFTAAGFFAYSHAVDLPSFLIGAVLLGLAYGFGGMVSITYLVNRWYANGIGAVVGFVSMGSGLASIAMPLIVVRIIEASSLSVAFTVESGIALALGFIVFALIRNRPSDVGLTPYEKKPPSRGGARTRLGRKDDTPLPKGERIVILAAMVGVGAFCCCGMTYMSVLATSSGFDTVFAATLVSVAGAALTAGKFVAGELFDHLGAARASALMFALAIVGFVLCCFVGSGSHILMLIAAVLVGAGLSLGTVGISIWSLDMSDAASRTKEIKNFQVAYALGGFIANTLPGIVKDLVGSYVVSYAAAAVIAVATTIVVLRYYRVNMRR
;
A
#
# COMPACT_ATOMS: atom_id res chain seq x y z
N MET A 1 9.33 32.97 -8.01
CA MET A 1 9.36 31.60 -7.41
C MET A 1 9.31 30.55 -8.53
N ARG A 2 10.44 30.33 -9.18
CA ARG A 2 10.50 29.57 -10.47
C ARG A 2 10.33 28.03 -10.37
N HIS A 3 10.09 27.45 -9.19
CA HIS A 3 10.01 25.99 -9.02
C HIS A 3 9.03 25.58 -7.91
N TYR A 4 7.90 26.27 -7.78
CA TYR A 4 6.92 25.97 -6.74
C TYR A 4 6.26 24.60 -6.94
N GLU A 5 6.19 24.11 -8.19
CA GLU A 5 5.74 22.78 -8.51
C GLU A 5 6.52 21.66 -7.79
N LYS A 6 7.83 21.87 -7.56
CA LYS A 6 8.67 20.92 -6.80
C LYS A 6 8.34 20.94 -5.31
N ILE A 7 7.97 22.11 -4.75
CA ILE A 7 7.51 22.22 -3.36
C ILE A 7 6.22 21.46 -3.18
N ILE A 8 5.28 21.58 -4.13
CA ILE A 8 4.03 20.82 -4.11
C ILE A 8 4.27 19.30 -4.13
N VAL A 9 5.19 18.83 -4.98
CA VAL A 9 5.58 17.42 -5.02
C VAL A 9 6.18 16.96 -3.69
N GLY A 10 7.05 17.77 -3.08
CA GLY A 10 7.61 17.52 -1.75
C GLY A 10 6.51 17.46 -0.67
N CYS A 11 5.55 18.38 -0.69
CA CYS A 11 4.40 18.37 0.22
C CYS A 11 3.55 17.11 0.04
N CYS A 12 3.27 16.73 -1.21
CA CYS A 12 2.54 15.48 -1.51
C CYS A 12 3.29 14.24 -1.00
N PHE A 13 4.61 14.20 -1.18
CA PHE A 13 5.47 13.12 -0.69
C PHE A 13 5.41 13.02 0.85
N LEU A 14 5.57 14.14 1.57
CA LEU A 14 5.49 14.18 3.03
C LEU A 14 4.10 13.82 3.55
N SER A 15 3.04 14.30 2.88
CA SER A 15 1.67 13.92 3.21
C SER A 15 1.43 12.43 3.01
N PHE A 16 1.96 11.85 1.95
CA PHE A 16 1.84 10.41 1.67
C PHE A 16 2.67 9.56 2.63
N PHE A 17 3.84 10.05 3.05
CA PHE A 17 4.64 9.46 4.12
C PHE A 17 3.83 9.37 5.42
N ALA A 18 3.20 10.49 5.85
CA ALA A 18 2.45 10.56 7.10
C ALA A 18 1.15 9.74 7.04
N ASN A 19 0.29 10.01 6.05
CA ASN A 19 -1.08 9.49 6.06
C ASN A 19 -1.20 8.05 5.53
N VAL A 20 -0.24 7.58 4.72
CA VAL A 20 -0.22 6.22 4.18
C VAL A 20 0.96 5.42 4.73
N GLY A 21 2.14 6.03 4.78
CA GLY A 21 3.36 5.37 5.22
C GLY A 21 3.29 4.91 6.67
N LEU A 22 3.09 5.82 7.60
CA LEU A 22 3.00 5.51 9.02
C LEU A 22 1.80 4.62 9.33
N THR A 23 0.64 4.95 8.78
CA THR A 23 -0.63 4.27 9.13
C THR A 23 -0.77 2.87 8.54
N SER A 24 -0.02 2.51 7.51
CA SER A 24 -0.17 1.24 6.80
C SER A 24 1.15 0.49 6.63
N THR A 25 2.05 0.99 5.79
CA THR A 25 3.24 0.22 5.38
C THR A 25 4.26 0.02 6.50
N ALA A 26 4.39 0.97 7.41
CA ALA A 26 5.27 0.86 8.58
C ALA A 26 4.57 0.23 9.80
N PHE A 27 3.25 0.21 9.83
CA PHE A 27 2.47 -0.17 11.01
C PHE A 27 2.65 -1.62 11.45
N SER A 28 3.05 -2.52 10.56
CA SER A 28 3.23 -3.94 10.86
C SER A 28 4.22 -4.21 12.01
N VAL A 29 5.15 -3.30 12.26
CA VAL A 29 6.15 -3.43 13.33
C VAL A 29 5.55 -3.32 14.73
N HIS A 30 4.40 -2.67 14.89
CA HIS A 30 3.71 -2.54 16.18
C HIS A 30 2.94 -3.81 16.56
N GLN A 31 2.57 -4.64 15.58
CA GLN A 31 1.72 -5.81 15.77
C GLN A 31 2.22 -6.76 16.88
N PRO A 32 3.51 -7.16 16.94
CA PRO A 32 3.98 -8.05 18.00
C PRO A 32 3.76 -7.50 19.41
N PHE A 33 3.86 -6.18 19.55
CA PHE A 33 3.68 -5.51 20.85
C PHE A 33 2.21 -5.32 21.20
N ILE A 34 1.35 -5.07 20.20
CA ILE A 34 -0.09 -4.91 20.38
C ILE A 34 -0.73 -6.25 20.77
N VAL A 35 -0.42 -7.34 20.04
CA VAL A 35 -0.98 -8.66 20.32
C VAL A 35 -0.53 -9.24 21.65
N ALA A 36 0.60 -8.78 22.19
CA ALA A 36 1.10 -9.15 23.51
C ALA A 36 0.35 -8.46 24.67
N ILE A 37 -0.47 -7.44 24.40
CA ILE A 37 -1.29 -6.78 25.43
C ILE A 37 -2.36 -7.76 25.92
N PRO A 38 -2.50 -7.99 27.24
CA PRO A 38 -3.51 -8.88 27.80
C PRO A 38 -4.93 -8.52 27.31
N GLY A 39 -5.65 -9.50 26.80
CA GLY A 39 -7.03 -9.32 26.30
C GLY A 39 -7.16 -8.85 24.84
N ILE A 40 -6.06 -8.58 24.12
CA ILE A 40 -6.10 -8.26 22.70
C ILE A 40 -5.87 -9.52 21.86
N GLY A 41 -4.71 -10.18 22.00
CA GLY A 41 -4.35 -11.37 21.23
C GLY A 41 -4.24 -11.16 19.72
N ASP A 42 -4.00 -12.25 18.99
CA ASP A 42 -3.78 -12.22 17.54
C ASP A 42 -5.04 -11.82 16.76
N THR A 43 -6.20 -12.33 17.17
CA THR A 43 -7.51 -11.91 16.59
C THR A 43 -7.76 -10.42 16.82
N GLY A 44 -7.53 -9.90 18.01
CA GLY A 44 -7.70 -8.47 18.32
C GLY A 44 -6.78 -7.59 17.46
N GLY A 45 -5.50 -7.98 17.31
CA GLY A 45 -4.56 -7.30 16.41
C GLY A 45 -5.06 -7.26 14.96
N SER A 46 -5.62 -8.35 14.47
CA SER A 46 -6.23 -8.41 13.13
C SER A 46 -7.49 -7.55 13.01
N LEU A 47 -8.33 -7.47 14.06
CA LEU A 47 -9.51 -6.61 14.08
C LEU A 47 -9.14 -5.12 14.03
N ILE A 48 -8.06 -4.70 14.68
CA ILE A 48 -7.54 -3.33 14.61
C ILE A 48 -7.17 -2.99 13.16
N LEU A 49 -6.42 -3.86 12.47
CA LEU A 49 -6.02 -3.67 11.08
C LEU A 49 -7.22 -3.66 10.12
N SER A 50 -8.15 -4.58 10.30
CA SER A 50 -9.35 -4.66 9.45
C SER A 50 -10.29 -3.49 9.66
N THR A 51 -10.46 -3.00 10.89
CA THR A 51 -11.25 -1.79 11.19
C THR A 51 -10.68 -0.59 10.45
N ARG A 52 -9.36 -0.34 10.56
CA ARG A 52 -8.70 0.73 9.80
C ARG A 52 -8.94 0.59 8.30
N THR A 53 -8.79 -0.62 7.75
CA THR A 53 -8.95 -0.87 6.31
C THR A 53 -10.39 -0.69 5.86
N LEU A 54 -11.36 -1.18 6.64
CA LEU A 54 -12.78 -1.01 6.35
C LEU A 54 -13.19 0.46 6.33
N VAL A 55 -12.78 1.21 7.36
CA VAL A 55 -13.07 2.65 7.43
C VAL A 55 -12.45 3.37 6.24
N SER A 56 -11.20 3.06 5.88
CA SER A 56 -10.56 3.69 4.72
C SER A 56 -11.29 3.41 3.41
N LEU A 57 -11.79 2.19 3.21
CA LEU A 57 -12.61 1.81 2.05
C LEU A 57 -13.91 2.59 1.97
N VAL A 58 -14.63 2.68 3.07
CA VAL A 58 -15.88 3.46 3.15
C VAL A 58 -15.61 4.92 2.85
N VAL A 59 -14.58 5.49 3.46
CA VAL A 59 -14.21 6.91 3.33
C VAL A 59 -13.79 7.25 1.91
N MET A 60 -13.07 6.36 1.21
CA MET A 60 -12.67 6.56 -0.19
C MET A 60 -13.86 6.81 -1.13
N VAL A 61 -15.04 6.29 -0.82
CA VAL A 61 -16.26 6.56 -1.59
C VAL A 61 -16.69 8.03 -1.48
N PHE A 62 -16.38 8.67 -0.36
CA PHE A 62 -16.78 10.04 -0.04
C PHE A 62 -15.68 11.09 -0.28
N VAL A 63 -14.50 10.70 -0.75
CA VAL A 63 -13.35 11.60 -0.95
C VAL A 63 -13.68 12.78 -1.85
N ASP A 64 -14.42 12.55 -2.95
CA ASP A 64 -14.83 13.63 -3.86
C ASP A 64 -15.72 14.67 -3.18
N ARG A 65 -16.63 14.22 -2.29
CA ARG A 65 -17.49 15.12 -1.51
C ARG A 65 -16.69 15.88 -0.46
N TYR A 66 -15.76 15.20 0.19
CA TYR A 66 -14.85 15.79 1.19
C TYR A 66 -14.04 16.94 0.58
N TYR A 67 -13.41 16.75 -0.59
CA TYR A 67 -12.61 17.79 -1.27
C TYR A 67 -13.43 18.83 -2.04
N ARG A 68 -14.74 18.67 -2.11
CA ARG A 68 -15.67 19.75 -2.51
C ARG A 68 -16.06 20.64 -1.35
N LEU A 69 -16.10 20.10 -0.14
CA LEU A 69 -16.44 20.85 1.10
C LEU A 69 -15.21 21.55 1.69
N LEU A 70 -14.10 20.84 1.73
CA LEU A 70 -12.79 21.33 2.18
C LEU A 70 -11.89 21.47 0.97
N ASP A 71 -11.17 22.59 0.86
CA ASP A 71 -10.14 22.66 -0.16
C ASP A 71 -9.00 21.65 0.12
N VAL A 72 -8.13 21.38 -0.88
CA VAL A 72 -7.11 20.33 -0.75
C VAL A 72 -6.12 20.64 0.36
N ARG A 73 -5.78 21.91 0.55
CA ARG A 73 -4.86 22.37 1.59
C ARG A 73 -5.39 22.06 2.99
N LEU A 74 -6.64 22.42 3.26
CA LEU A 74 -7.29 22.15 4.55
C LEU A 74 -7.61 20.66 4.70
N GLY A 75 -8.05 20.00 3.63
CA GLY A 75 -8.37 18.58 3.65
C GLY A 75 -7.17 17.69 3.99
N LEU A 76 -5.97 17.99 3.46
CA LEU A 76 -4.76 17.26 3.81
C LEU A 76 -4.30 17.56 5.25
N LEU A 77 -4.48 18.77 5.75
CA LEU A 77 -4.25 19.07 7.17
C LEU A 77 -5.17 18.22 8.06
N VAL A 78 -6.47 18.22 7.77
CA VAL A 78 -7.46 17.43 8.55
C VAL A 78 -7.13 15.93 8.49
N ALA A 79 -6.70 15.41 7.35
CA ALA A 79 -6.23 14.02 7.24
C ALA A 79 -5.01 13.76 8.15
N SER A 80 -4.04 14.67 8.16
CA SER A 80 -2.86 14.54 9.04
C SER A 80 -3.22 14.72 10.53
N LEU A 81 -4.21 15.52 10.85
CA LEU A 81 -4.75 15.62 12.21
C LEU A 81 -5.43 14.30 12.64
N PHE A 82 -6.16 13.62 11.74
CA PHE A 82 -6.66 12.28 12.02
C PHE A 82 -5.53 11.26 12.22
N THR A 83 -4.42 11.35 11.45
CA THR A 83 -3.25 10.51 11.69
C THR A 83 -2.67 10.74 13.08
N ALA A 84 -2.44 12.01 13.45
CA ALA A 84 -1.90 12.38 14.75
C ALA A 84 -2.84 11.95 15.90
N ALA A 85 -4.13 12.23 15.78
CA ALA A 85 -5.13 11.84 16.77
C ALA A 85 -5.25 10.31 16.91
N GLY A 86 -5.15 9.55 15.80
CA GLY A 86 -5.19 8.10 15.81
C GLY A 86 -3.99 7.49 16.54
N PHE A 87 -2.77 7.95 16.27
CA PHE A 87 -1.58 7.52 17.03
C PHE A 87 -1.62 8.01 18.47
N PHE A 88 -2.12 9.20 18.74
CA PHE A 88 -2.32 9.69 20.11
C PHE A 88 -3.35 8.82 20.86
N ALA A 89 -4.44 8.40 20.23
CA ALA A 89 -5.38 7.46 20.80
C ALA A 89 -4.71 6.11 21.12
N TYR A 90 -3.86 5.60 20.21
CA TYR A 90 -3.09 4.37 20.44
C TYR A 90 -2.10 4.50 21.61
N SER A 91 -1.51 5.67 21.82
CA SER A 91 -0.57 5.87 22.91
C SER A 91 -1.20 5.75 24.31
N HIS A 92 -2.53 5.90 24.38
CA HIS A 92 -3.33 5.77 25.62
C HIS A 92 -4.21 4.52 25.64
N ALA A 93 -4.15 3.70 24.56
CA ALA A 93 -4.97 2.51 24.45
C ALA A 93 -4.45 1.38 25.35
N VAL A 94 -5.34 0.79 26.13
CA VAL A 94 -5.05 -0.30 27.08
C VAL A 94 -5.84 -1.57 26.79
N ASP A 95 -6.87 -1.46 25.95
CA ASP A 95 -7.80 -2.54 25.62
C ASP A 95 -8.21 -2.48 24.14
N LEU A 96 -8.84 -3.54 23.64
CA LEU A 96 -9.26 -3.63 22.25
C LEU A 96 -10.20 -2.49 21.81
N PRO A 97 -11.24 -2.10 22.57
CA PRO A 97 -12.11 -0.98 22.19
C PRO A 97 -11.36 0.34 21.98
N SER A 98 -10.41 0.68 22.85
CA SER A 98 -9.61 1.90 22.72
C SER A 98 -8.71 1.88 21.48
N PHE A 99 -8.09 0.73 21.15
CA PHE A 99 -7.37 0.55 19.88
C PHE A 99 -8.30 0.66 18.66
N LEU A 100 -9.54 0.16 18.73
CA LEU A 100 -10.49 0.29 17.61
C LEU A 100 -10.86 1.76 17.32
N ILE A 101 -10.95 2.61 18.35
CA ILE A 101 -11.15 4.06 18.18
C ILE A 101 -9.98 4.67 17.39
N GLY A 102 -8.76 4.38 17.78
CA GLY A 102 -7.57 4.82 17.04
C GLY A 102 -7.53 4.27 15.61
N ALA A 103 -7.93 3.01 15.41
CA ALA A 103 -8.02 2.39 14.08
C ALA A 103 -9.02 3.11 13.16
N VAL A 104 -10.17 3.56 13.69
CA VAL A 104 -11.13 4.39 12.95
C VAL A 104 -10.48 5.70 12.51
N LEU A 105 -9.80 6.41 13.42
CA LEU A 105 -9.13 7.67 13.09
C LEU A 105 -8.03 7.49 12.04
N LEU A 106 -7.21 6.44 12.15
CA LEU A 106 -6.20 6.10 11.13
C LEU A 106 -6.83 5.68 9.80
N GLY A 107 -7.99 5.04 9.82
CA GLY A 107 -8.77 4.72 8.62
C GLY A 107 -9.29 5.97 7.90
N LEU A 108 -9.80 6.96 8.65
CA LEU A 108 -10.19 8.28 8.13
C LEU A 108 -8.98 9.00 7.51
N ALA A 109 -7.84 8.98 8.21
CA ALA A 109 -6.58 9.56 7.73
C ALA A 109 -6.13 8.96 6.40
N TYR A 110 -6.06 7.63 6.33
CA TYR A 110 -5.66 6.91 5.12
C TYR A 110 -6.63 7.17 3.95
N GLY A 111 -7.94 7.16 4.22
CA GLY A 111 -8.95 7.37 3.19
C GLY A 111 -8.91 8.79 2.61
N PHE A 112 -8.84 9.81 3.46
CA PHE A 112 -8.81 11.21 3.04
C PHE A 112 -7.42 11.70 2.62
N GLY A 113 -6.33 11.20 3.20
CA GLY A 113 -4.95 11.60 2.89
C GLY A 113 -4.23 10.70 1.88
N GLY A 114 -4.93 9.71 1.30
CA GLY A 114 -4.36 8.69 0.41
C GLY A 114 -4.12 9.17 -1.03
N MET A 115 -3.95 8.21 -1.93
CA MET A 115 -3.55 8.45 -3.33
C MET A 115 -4.55 9.31 -4.12
N VAL A 116 -5.85 9.19 -3.84
CA VAL A 116 -6.88 9.97 -4.54
C VAL A 116 -6.66 11.47 -4.33
N SER A 117 -6.42 11.87 -3.09
CA SER A 117 -6.18 13.26 -2.69
C SER A 117 -4.94 13.85 -3.34
N ILE A 118 -3.87 13.06 -3.35
CA ILE A 118 -2.60 13.43 -4.00
C ILE A 118 -2.80 13.60 -5.51
N THR A 119 -3.45 12.65 -6.14
CA THR A 119 -3.73 12.70 -7.58
C THR A 119 -4.59 13.92 -7.94
N TYR A 120 -5.56 14.26 -7.09
CA TYR A 120 -6.40 15.45 -7.29
C TYR A 120 -5.59 16.75 -7.28
N LEU A 121 -4.61 16.88 -6.36
CA LEU A 121 -3.73 18.04 -6.30
C LEU A 121 -2.75 18.07 -7.47
N VAL A 122 -2.10 16.94 -7.78
CA VAL A 122 -1.14 16.82 -8.88
C VAL A 122 -1.79 17.18 -10.22
N ASN A 123 -3.02 16.72 -10.46
CA ASN A 123 -3.78 17.07 -11.69
C ASN A 123 -4.06 18.57 -11.84
N ARG A 124 -4.06 19.34 -10.77
CA ARG A 124 -4.22 20.81 -10.84
C ARG A 124 -2.92 21.53 -11.13
N TRP A 125 -1.79 20.96 -10.69
CA TRP A 125 -0.47 21.57 -10.79
C TRP A 125 0.30 21.16 -12.05
N TYR A 126 -0.03 20.00 -12.64
CA TYR A 126 0.67 19.44 -13.80
C TYR A 126 -0.30 19.23 -14.96
N ALA A 127 0.04 19.82 -16.14
CA ALA A 127 -0.72 19.62 -17.37
C ALA A 127 -0.37 18.27 -18.04
N ASN A 128 0.85 17.75 -17.81
CA ASN A 128 1.32 16.47 -18.33
C ASN A 128 2.31 15.79 -17.37
N GLY A 129 2.65 14.53 -17.63
CA GLY A 129 3.62 13.79 -16.80
C GLY A 129 3.11 13.41 -15.41
N ILE A 130 1.80 13.47 -15.18
CA ILE A 130 1.13 13.22 -13.88
C ILE A 130 1.51 11.87 -13.29
N GLY A 131 1.55 10.80 -14.10
CA GLY A 131 1.91 9.46 -13.64
C GLY A 131 3.30 9.37 -13.02
N ALA A 132 4.29 10.06 -13.60
CA ALA A 132 5.65 10.08 -13.04
C ALA A 132 5.71 10.83 -11.70
N VAL A 133 4.95 11.92 -11.57
CA VAL A 133 4.86 12.70 -10.32
C VAL A 133 4.16 11.88 -9.23
N VAL A 134 3.04 11.27 -9.53
CA VAL A 134 2.29 10.40 -8.62
C VAL A 134 3.14 9.19 -8.21
N GLY A 135 3.88 8.60 -9.15
CA GLY A 135 4.85 7.54 -8.88
C GLY A 135 5.92 7.98 -7.87
N PHE A 136 6.53 9.16 -8.08
CA PHE A 136 7.50 9.72 -7.14
C PHE A 136 6.89 9.97 -5.75
N VAL A 137 5.71 10.58 -5.70
CA VAL A 137 5.00 10.85 -4.43
C VAL A 137 4.70 9.55 -3.68
N SER A 138 4.35 8.47 -4.39
CA SER A 138 4.07 7.17 -3.76
C SER A 138 5.29 6.56 -3.04
N MET A 139 6.51 7.01 -3.39
CA MET A 139 7.73 6.62 -2.66
C MET A 139 7.75 7.13 -1.21
N GLY A 140 6.93 8.13 -0.86
CA GLY A 140 6.80 8.58 0.53
C GLY A 140 6.39 7.45 1.47
N SER A 141 5.42 6.62 1.10
CA SER A 141 5.07 5.43 1.89
C SER A 141 6.19 4.37 1.89
N GLY A 142 6.95 4.27 0.80
CA GLY A 142 8.13 3.41 0.73
C GLY A 142 9.22 3.84 1.71
N LEU A 143 9.53 5.14 1.77
CA LEU A 143 10.49 5.66 2.74
C LEU A 143 10.04 5.38 4.19
N ALA A 144 8.75 5.53 4.49
CA ALA A 144 8.21 5.20 5.81
C ALA A 144 8.42 3.71 6.13
N SER A 145 8.15 2.79 5.19
CA SER A 145 8.34 1.36 5.41
C SER A 145 9.81 0.94 5.53
N ILE A 146 10.74 1.75 5.02
CA ILE A 146 12.19 1.51 5.18
C ILE A 146 12.69 2.01 6.53
N ALA A 147 12.37 3.26 6.86
CA ALA A 147 12.98 3.95 8.01
C ALA A 147 12.24 3.69 9.33
N MET A 148 10.90 3.75 9.32
CA MET A 148 10.13 3.76 10.56
C MET A 148 10.17 2.44 11.35
N PRO A 149 10.18 1.23 10.76
CA PRO A 149 10.20 0.00 11.55
C PRO A 149 11.36 -0.07 12.53
N LEU A 150 12.57 0.26 12.08
CA LEU A 150 13.76 0.25 12.95
C LEU A 150 13.73 1.36 14.00
N ILE A 151 13.28 2.57 13.61
CA ILE A 151 13.16 3.71 14.53
C ILE A 151 12.14 3.37 15.63
N VAL A 152 10.96 2.87 15.24
CA VAL A 152 9.87 2.54 16.16
C VAL A 152 10.27 1.45 17.15
N VAL A 153 10.87 0.35 16.68
CA VAL A 153 11.30 -0.73 17.58
C VAL A 153 12.35 -0.22 18.59
N ARG A 154 13.31 0.59 18.16
CA ARG A 154 14.30 1.18 19.07
C ARG A 154 13.65 2.07 20.14
N ILE A 155 12.62 2.84 19.78
CA ILE A 155 11.88 3.65 20.74
C ILE A 155 11.12 2.75 21.73
N ILE A 156 10.47 1.69 21.24
CA ILE A 156 9.71 0.75 22.08
C ILE A 156 10.64 0.07 23.08
N GLU A 157 11.80 -0.43 22.63
CA GLU A 157 12.79 -1.11 23.47
C GLU A 157 13.44 -0.16 24.50
N ALA A 158 13.70 1.10 24.12
CA ALA A 158 14.29 2.10 25.01
C ALA A 158 13.30 2.70 26.01
N SER A 159 11.99 2.65 25.70
CA SER A 159 10.96 3.33 26.48
C SER A 159 9.66 2.51 26.58
N SER A 160 8.75 2.64 25.63
CA SER A 160 7.50 1.90 25.60
C SER A 160 6.77 2.05 24.25
N LEU A 161 5.78 1.17 24.02
CA LEU A 161 4.87 1.27 22.87
C LEU A 161 4.08 2.61 22.86
N SER A 162 3.65 3.09 24.02
CA SER A 162 2.96 4.37 24.19
C SER A 162 3.82 5.56 23.73
N VAL A 163 5.11 5.57 24.10
CA VAL A 163 6.05 6.62 23.67
C VAL A 163 6.26 6.56 22.16
N ALA A 164 6.38 5.38 21.58
CA ALA A 164 6.52 5.25 20.11
C ALA A 164 5.32 5.85 19.38
N PHE A 165 4.09 5.53 19.79
CA PHE A 165 2.88 6.12 19.22
C PHE A 165 2.80 7.63 19.44
N THR A 166 3.25 8.14 20.60
CA THR A 166 3.30 9.58 20.85
C THR A 166 4.26 10.29 19.89
N VAL A 167 5.43 9.69 19.64
CA VAL A 167 6.41 10.22 18.68
C VAL A 167 5.84 10.22 17.26
N GLU A 168 5.19 9.14 16.82
CA GLU A 168 4.56 9.07 15.50
C GLU A 168 3.41 10.08 15.36
N SER A 169 2.63 10.30 16.43
CA SER A 169 1.63 11.37 16.50
C SER A 169 2.27 12.74 16.29
N GLY A 170 3.37 13.02 16.98
CA GLY A 170 4.14 14.26 16.83
C GLY A 170 4.68 14.46 15.43
N ILE A 171 5.24 13.39 14.82
CA ILE A 171 5.73 13.43 13.43
C ILE A 171 4.58 13.75 12.47
N ALA A 172 3.44 13.06 12.59
CA ALA A 172 2.28 13.29 11.73
C ALA A 172 1.75 14.72 11.85
N LEU A 173 1.68 15.24 13.08
CA LEU A 173 1.25 16.62 13.37
C LEU A 173 2.21 17.64 12.75
N ALA A 174 3.51 17.49 12.97
CA ALA A 174 4.54 18.38 12.43
C ALA A 174 4.52 18.39 10.89
N LEU A 175 4.48 17.21 10.27
CA LEU A 175 4.39 17.09 8.81
C LEU A 175 3.09 17.69 8.27
N GLY A 176 1.96 17.49 8.96
CA GLY A 176 0.68 18.08 8.59
C GLY A 176 0.73 19.61 8.55
N PHE A 177 1.31 20.25 9.56
CA PHE A 177 1.47 21.71 9.59
C PHE A 177 2.48 22.21 8.56
N ILE A 178 3.60 21.52 8.34
CA ILE A 178 4.57 21.87 7.29
C ILE A 178 3.90 21.84 5.91
N VAL A 179 3.17 20.75 5.63
CA VAL A 179 2.42 20.60 4.38
C VAL A 179 1.37 21.71 4.24
N PHE A 180 0.59 21.98 5.29
CA PHE A 180 -0.41 23.05 5.28
C PHE A 180 0.20 24.43 5.04
N ALA A 181 1.35 24.74 5.62
CA ALA A 181 2.01 26.02 5.42
C ALA A 181 2.48 26.22 3.96
N LEU A 182 3.01 25.16 3.35
CA LEU A 182 3.66 25.21 2.04
C LEU A 182 2.71 24.93 0.87
N ILE A 183 1.66 24.11 1.07
CA ILE A 183 0.78 23.70 -0.02
C ILE A 183 -0.12 24.85 -0.48
N ARG A 184 -0.41 24.88 -1.79
CA ARG A 184 -1.41 25.79 -2.39
C ARG A 184 -2.35 24.96 -3.26
N ASN A 185 -3.60 25.37 -3.33
CA ASN A 185 -4.65 24.62 -4.00
C ASN A 185 -4.53 24.64 -5.52
N ARG A 186 -4.06 25.78 -6.07
CA ARG A 186 -3.93 26.00 -7.52
C ARG A 186 -2.64 26.76 -7.82
N PRO A 187 -2.06 26.60 -9.01
CA PRO A 187 -0.94 27.40 -9.48
C PRO A 187 -1.26 28.90 -9.49
N SER A 188 -2.50 29.28 -9.83
CA SER A 188 -2.97 30.67 -9.81
C SER A 188 -2.84 31.37 -8.46
N ASP A 189 -2.90 30.62 -7.35
CA ASP A 189 -2.78 31.17 -5.99
C ASP A 189 -1.39 31.79 -5.71
N VAL A 190 -0.42 31.48 -6.58
CA VAL A 190 0.96 31.99 -6.55
C VAL A 190 1.37 32.64 -7.88
N GLY A 191 0.41 32.98 -8.73
CA GLY A 191 0.65 33.64 -10.02
C GLY A 191 1.32 32.77 -11.06
N LEU A 192 1.15 31.44 -10.99
CA LEU A 192 1.70 30.45 -11.93
C LEU A 192 0.61 29.80 -12.75
N THR A 193 1.00 29.24 -13.90
CA THR A 193 0.19 28.33 -14.72
C THR A 193 0.56 26.87 -14.39
N PRO A 194 -0.32 25.89 -14.71
CA PRO A 194 0.03 24.49 -14.56
C PRO A 194 1.33 24.15 -15.27
N TYR A 195 2.19 23.37 -14.60
CA TYR A 195 3.51 23.02 -15.12
C TYR A 195 3.40 22.06 -16.29
N GLU A 196 3.98 22.44 -17.44
CA GLU A 196 4.14 21.58 -18.60
C GLU A 196 5.56 21.03 -18.67
N LYS A 197 5.71 19.73 -18.52
CA LYS A 197 6.99 19.06 -18.75
C LYS A 197 7.20 19.03 -20.27
N LYS A 198 8.33 19.62 -20.74
CA LYS A 198 8.74 19.49 -22.15
C LYS A 198 8.75 18.00 -22.53
N PRO A 199 8.13 17.63 -23.67
CA PRO A 199 8.15 16.22 -24.08
C PRO A 199 9.62 15.76 -24.20
N PRO A 200 9.98 14.58 -23.73
CA PRO A 200 11.29 14.02 -23.95
C PRO A 200 11.52 13.95 -25.46
N SER A 201 12.62 14.55 -25.93
CA SER A 201 13.05 14.41 -27.30
C SER A 201 13.23 12.93 -27.60
N ARG A 202 12.34 12.38 -28.43
CA ARG A 202 12.39 11.06 -29.07
C ARG A 202 12.89 9.91 -28.17
N GLY A 203 11.97 9.29 -27.48
CA GLY A 203 12.11 7.98 -26.86
C GLY A 203 10.69 7.51 -26.59
N GLY A 204 10.13 6.75 -27.52
CA GLY A 204 8.72 6.42 -27.58
C GLY A 204 8.17 5.88 -26.26
N ALA A 205 7.36 6.66 -25.58
CA ALA A 205 6.29 6.05 -24.82
C ALA A 205 5.49 5.21 -25.81
N ARG A 206 5.74 3.90 -25.88
CA ARG A 206 4.83 2.98 -26.55
C ARG A 206 3.49 3.21 -25.91
N THR A 207 2.61 3.88 -26.64
CA THR A 207 1.20 3.94 -26.28
C THR A 207 0.78 2.49 -26.13
N ARG A 208 0.66 2.00 -24.89
CA ARG A 208 0.12 0.67 -24.65
C ARG A 208 -1.29 0.73 -25.21
N LEU A 209 -1.46 0.18 -26.41
CA LEU A 209 -2.76 -0.05 -26.99
C LEU A 209 -3.47 -0.99 -26.02
N GLY A 210 -4.55 -0.51 -25.43
CA GLY A 210 -5.52 -1.39 -24.77
C GLY A 210 -5.93 -2.51 -25.73
N ARG A 211 -6.70 -3.45 -25.27
CA ARG A 211 -7.23 -4.59 -26.06
C ARG A 211 -7.57 -4.15 -27.48
N LYS A 212 -7.06 -4.86 -28.47
CA LYS A 212 -7.28 -4.59 -29.90
C LYS A 212 -8.75 -4.69 -30.30
N ASP A 213 -9.53 -5.51 -29.60
CA ASP A 213 -10.97 -5.67 -29.81
C ASP A 213 -11.74 -4.84 -28.81
N ASP A 214 -12.55 -3.90 -29.27
CA ASP A 214 -13.50 -3.09 -28.46
C ASP A 214 -14.70 -3.89 -27.92
N THR A 215 -14.62 -5.24 -27.94
CA THR A 215 -15.70 -6.08 -27.42
C THR A 215 -15.57 -6.21 -25.89
N PRO A 216 -16.65 -5.98 -25.11
CA PRO A 216 -16.60 -6.15 -23.67
C PRO A 216 -16.25 -7.60 -23.28
N LEU A 217 -15.54 -7.76 -22.17
CA LEU A 217 -15.24 -9.07 -21.61
C LEU A 217 -16.53 -9.85 -21.32
N PRO A 218 -16.60 -11.16 -21.64
CA PRO A 218 -17.69 -12.02 -21.22
C PRO A 218 -17.87 -11.93 -19.69
N LYS A 219 -19.12 -11.88 -19.21
CA LYS A 219 -19.42 -11.72 -17.77
C LYS A 219 -18.69 -12.72 -16.88
N GLY A 220 -18.58 -13.99 -17.32
CA GLY A 220 -17.87 -15.03 -16.58
C GLY A 220 -16.37 -14.77 -16.47
N GLU A 221 -15.68 -14.38 -17.54
CA GLU A 221 -14.26 -14.05 -17.53
C GLU A 221 -13.99 -12.83 -16.64
N ARG A 222 -14.86 -11.82 -16.71
CA ARG A 222 -14.76 -10.63 -15.88
C ARG A 222 -14.84 -10.95 -14.38
N ILE A 223 -15.76 -11.82 -13.97
CA ILE A 223 -15.88 -12.26 -12.56
C ILE A 223 -14.60 -12.96 -12.12
N VAL A 224 -14.06 -13.88 -12.93
CA VAL A 224 -12.82 -14.60 -12.61
C VAL A 224 -11.63 -13.65 -12.49
N ILE A 225 -11.52 -12.65 -13.37
CA ILE A 225 -10.47 -11.64 -13.30
C ILE A 225 -10.62 -10.78 -12.01
N LEU A 226 -11.82 -10.32 -11.68
CA LEU A 226 -12.05 -9.57 -10.45
C LEU A 226 -11.75 -10.40 -9.20
N ALA A 227 -12.10 -11.69 -9.19
CA ALA A 227 -11.72 -12.61 -8.11
C ALA A 227 -10.19 -12.76 -8.00
N ALA A 228 -9.47 -12.78 -9.13
CA ALA A 228 -8.01 -12.77 -9.12
C ALA A 228 -7.47 -11.44 -8.53
N MET A 229 -8.11 -10.29 -8.79
CA MET A 229 -7.69 -9.02 -8.18
C MET A 229 -7.92 -9.00 -6.65
N VAL A 230 -8.99 -9.64 -6.17
CA VAL A 230 -9.16 -9.90 -4.73
C VAL A 230 -8.00 -10.75 -4.21
N GLY A 231 -7.58 -11.79 -4.92
CA GLY A 231 -6.42 -12.60 -4.58
C GLY A 231 -5.12 -11.78 -4.52
N VAL A 232 -4.88 -10.89 -5.50
CA VAL A 232 -3.71 -9.97 -5.47
C VAL A 232 -3.74 -9.10 -4.22
N GLY A 233 -4.88 -8.51 -3.88
CA GLY A 233 -5.04 -7.73 -2.66
C GLY A 233 -4.76 -8.55 -1.40
N ALA A 234 -5.25 -9.77 -1.37
CA ALA A 234 -5.08 -10.66 -0.23
C ALA A 234 -3.61 -11.00 0.03
N PHE A 235 -2.87 -11.52 -0.96
CA PHE A 235 -1.47 -11.87 -0.72
C PHE A 235 -0.57 -10.64 -0.56
N CYS A 236 -0.83 -9.53 -1.26
CA CYS A 236 -0.05 -8.30 -1.10
C CYS A 236 -0.18 -7.72 0.31
N CYS A 237 -1.37 -7.65 0.87
CA CYS A 237 -1.57 -7.13 2.21
C CYS A 237 -1.03 -8.09 3.27
N CYS A 238 -1.30 -9.39 3.17
CA CYS A 238 -0.79 -10.40 4.09
C CYS A 238 0.74 -10.34 4.20
N GLY A 239 1.44 -10.32 3.06
CA GLY A 239 2.89 -10.40 3.01
C GLY A 239 3.63 -9.31 3.77
N MET A 240 3.13 -8.08 3.74
CA MET A 240 3.76 -6.95 4.44
C MET A 240 3.26 -6.80 5.87
N THR A 241 1.95 -6.93 6.08
CA THR A 241 1.30 -6.60 7.34
C THR A 241 1.68 -7.57 8.46
N TYR A 242 1.85 -8.85 8.15
CA TYR A 242 2.09 -9.89 9.15
C TYR A 242 3.54 -10.38 9.23
N MET A 243 4.47 -9.79 8.49
CA MET A 243 5.88 -10.23 8.47
C MET A 243 6.56 -10.11 9.82
N SER A 244 6.27 -9.05 10.58
CA SER A 244 6.83 -8.84 11.91
C SER A 244 6.34 -9.90 12.92
N VAL A 245 5.02 -10.13 12.99
CA VAL A 245 4.46 -11.14 13.91
C VAL A 245 4.78 -12.57 13.47
N LEU A 246 4.94 -12.86 12.17
CA LEU A 246 5.45 -14.15 11.73
C LEU A 246 6.84 -14.42 12.29
N ALA A 247 7.74 -13.45 12.20
CA ALA A 247 9.11 -13.58 12.68
C ALA A 247 9.15 -13.71 14.22
N THR A 248 8.50 -12.80 14.94
CA THR A 248 8.53 -12.79 16.41
C THR A 248 7.84 -14.01 17.02
N SER A 249 6.70 -14.46 16.45
CA SER A 249 6.03 -15.69 16.91
C SER A 249 6.82 -16.97 16.61
N SER A 250 7.83 -16.88 15.76
CA SER A 250 8.73 -18.00 15.42
C SER A 250 10.08 -17.92 16.14
N GLY A 251 10.24 -17.01 17.13
CA GLY A 251 11.40 -16.92 17.99
C GLY A 251 12.49 -15.94 17.53
N PHE A 252 12.29 -15.17 16.48
CA PHE A 252 13.22 -14.09 16.12
C PHE A 252 13.01 -12.88 17.03
N ASP A 253 14.07 -12.13 17.28
CA ASP A 253 14.00 -10.88 18.04
C ASP A 253 13.26 -9.77 17.29
N THR A 254 12.79 -8.78 18.06
CA THR A 254 11.97 -7.66 17.56
C THR A 254 12.72 -6.76 16.58
N VAL A 255 14.04 -6.57 16.78
CA VAL A 255 14.88 -5.76 15.89
C VAL A 255 15.06 -6.45 14.55
N PHE A 256 15.29 -7.78 14.56
CA PHE A 256 15.36 -8.53 13.31
C PHE A 256 14.02 -8.54 12.59
N ALA A 257 12.90 -8.72 13.30
CA ALA A 257 11.56 -8.63 12.72
C ALA A 257 11.30 -7.25 12.05
N ALA A 258 11.71 -6.16 12.70
CA ALA A 258 11.65 -4.82 12.13
C ALA A 258 12.58 -4.67 10.90
N THR A 259 13.77 -5.29 10.94
CA THR A 259 14.70 -5.32 9.80
C THR A 259 14.05 -6.00 8.60
N LEU A 260 13.35 -7.13 8.79
CA LEU A 260 12.62 -7.81 7.70
C LEU A 260 11.57 -6.90 7.06
N VAL A 261 10.80 -6.15 7.86
CA VAL A 261 9.81 -5.19 7.35
C VAL A 261 10.49 -4.06 6.57
N SER A 262 11.61 -3.54 7.08
CA SER A 262 12.38 -2.50 6.39
C SER A 262 12.97 -3.00 5.06
N VAL A 263 13.52 -4.20 5.04
CA VAL A 263 14.06 -4.84 3.83
C VAL A 263 12.96 -5.13 2.81
N ALA A 264 11.83 -5.67 3.25
CA ALA A 264 10.67 -5.89 2.38
C ALA A 264 10.13 -4.56 1.82
N GLY A 265 10.09 -3.50 2.64
CA GLY A 265 9.71 -2.14 2.21
C GLY A 265 10.65 -1.55 1.17
N ALA A 266 11.96 -1.73 1.34
CA ALA A 266 12.97 -1.33 0.36
C ALA A 266 12.82 -2.12 -0.95
N ALA A 267 12.65 -3.43 -0.86
CA ALA A 267 12.44 -4.30 -2.01
C ALA A 267 11.12 -3.98 -2.74
N LEU A 268 10.03 -3.66 -2.02
CA LEU A 268 8.77 -3.20 -2.59
C LEU A 268 8.96 -1.88 -3.35
N THR A 269 9.68 -0.94 -2.77
CA THR A 269 9.92 0.36 -3.38
C THR A 269 10.76 0.24 -4.66
N ALA A 270 11.87 -0.47 -4.60
CA ALA A 270 12.71 -0.78 -5.76
C ALA A 270 11.92 -1.63 -6.79
N GLY A 271 11.16 -2.60 -6.32
CA GLY A 271 10.34 -3.50 -7.13
C GLY A 271 9.32 -2.77 -8.00
N LYS A 272 8.76 -1.64 -7.54
CA LYS A 272 7.84 -0.82 -8.33
C LYS A 272 8.51 -0.24 -9.59
N PHE A 273 9.78 0.19 -9.48
CA PHE A 273 10.55 0.67 -10.65
C PHE A 273 10.93 -0.47 -11.58
N VAL A 274 11.50 -1.53 -11.00
CA VAL A 274 11.90 -2.72 -11.77
C VAL A 274 10.70 -3.34 -12.48
N ALA A 275 9.55 -3.45 -11.80
CA ALA A 275 8.33 -3.94 -12.43
C ALA A 275 7.92 -3.05 -13.62
N GLY A 276 7.94 -1.72 -13.48
CA GLY A 276 7.64 -0.81 -14.59
C GLY A 276 8.48 -1.10 -15.82
N GLU A 277 9.79 -1.16 -15.66
CA GLU A 277 10.74 -1.49 -16.74
C GLU A 277 10.52 -2.90 -17.32
N LEU A 278 10.27 -3.89 -16.46
CA LEU A 278 9.98 -5.26 -16.92
C LEU A 278 8.70 -5.32 -17.77
N PHE A 279 7.65 -4.61 -17.35
CA PHE A 279 6.40 -4.52 -18.11
C PHE A 279 6.62 -3.85 -19.46
N ASP A 280 7.49 -2.85 -19.55
CA ASP A 280 7.79 -2.15 -20.80
C ASP A 280 8.66 -2.99 -21.75
N HIS A 281 9.66 -3.70 -21.22
CA HIS A 281 10.61 -4.46 -22.04
C HIS A 281 10.18 -5.90 -22.36
N LEU A 282 9.63 -6.63 -21.37
CA LEU A 282 9.25 -8.04 -21.54
C LEU A 282 7.78 -8.22 -21.94
N GLY A 283 6.97 -7.16 -21.81
CA GLY A 283 5.52 -7.20 -22.00
C GLY A 283 4.78 -7.76 -20.79
N ALA A 284 3.46 -7.50 -20.72
CA ALA A 284 2.66 -7.72 -19.53
C ALA A 284 2.63 -9.18 -19.06
N ALA A 285 2.55 -10.15 -19.96
CA ALA A 285 2.48 -11.57 -19.60
C ALA A 285 3.78 -12.07 -18.91
N ARG A 286 4.94 -11.80 -19.51
CA ARG A 286 6.23 -12.28 -18.99
C ARG A 286 6.63 -11.54 -17.71
N ALA A 287 6.43 -10.21 -17.67
CA ALA A 287 6.68 -9.40 -16.49
C ALA A 287 5.80 -9.85 -15.31
N SER A 288 4.50 -10.08 -15.55
CA SER A 288 3.60 -10.63 -14.53
C SER A 288 4.09 -11.98 -14.02
N ALA A 289 4.45 -12.91 -14.92
CA ALA A 289 4.93 -14.24 -14.54
C ALA A 289 6.17 -14.16 -13.62
N LEU A 290 7.15 -13.31 -13.98
CA LEU A 290 8.36 -13.14 -13.19
C LEU A 290 8.05 -12.57 -11.80
N MET A 291 7.24 -11.51 -11.74
CA MET A 291 6.91 -10.85 -10.46
C MET A 291 6.07 -11.75 -9.56
N PHE A 292 5.12 -12.52 -10.12
CA PHE A 292 4.40 -13.55 -9.36
C PHE A 292 5.33 -14.65 -8.85
N ALA A 293 6.29 -15.10 -9.67
CA ALA A 293 7.26 -16.10 -9.25
C ALA A 293 8.08 -15.62 -8.05
N LEU A 294 8.54 -14.36 -8.05
CA LEU A 294 9.22 -13.75 -6.90
C LEU A 294 8.33 -13.78 -5.66
N ALA A 295 7.06 -13.35 -5.76
CA ALA A 295 6.12 -13.39 -4.65
C ALA A 295 5.91 -14.83 -4.12
N ILE A 296 5.62 -15.79 -5.01
CA ILE A 296 5.37 -17.18 -4.63
C ILE A 296 6.56 -17.78 -3.91
N VAL A 297 7.77 -17.64 -4.48
CA VAL A 297 9.00 -18.15 -3.85
C VAL A 297 9.21 -17.48 -2.49
N GLY A 298 9.02 -16.18 -2.40
CA GLY A 298 9.13 -15.45 -1.15
C GLY A 298 8.14 -15.95 -0.08
N PHE A 299 6.88 -16.17 -0.43
CA PHE A 299 5.88 -16.73 0.50
C PHE A 299 6.20 -18.17 0.91
N VAL A 300 6.68 -19.01 -0.01
CA VAL A 300 7.13 -20.37 0.30
C VAL A 300 8.30 -20.34 1.27
N LEU A 301 9.29 -19.45 1.05
CA LEU A 301 10.41 -19.31 1.99
C LEU A 301 9.95 -18.83 3.38
N CYS A 302 8.96 -17.96 3.47
CA CYS A 302 8.36 -17.57 4.76
C CYS A 302 7.78 -18.77 5.52
N CYS A 303 7.30 -19.82 4.82
CA CYS A 303 6.80 -21.02 5.48
C CYS A 303 7.91 -21.81 6.20
N PHE A 304 9.17 -21.59 5.87
CA PHE A 304 10.33 -22.20 6.53
C PHE A 304 10.91 -21.31 7.67
N VAL A 305 10.16 -20.35 8.17
CA VAL A 305 10.56 -19.45 9.27
C VAL A 305 11.04 -20.24 10.51
N GLY A 306 10.44 -21.39 10.80
CA GLY A 306 10.83 -22.28 11.89
C GLY A 306 12.24 -22.87 11.80
N SER A 307 12.95 -22.71 10.66
CA SER A 307 14.36 -23.09 10.54
C SER A 307 15.32 -22.20 11.36
N GLY A 308 14.86 -21.05 11.85
CA GLY A 308 15.68 -20.07 12.57
C GLY A 308 16.72 -19.34 11.72
N SER A 309 16.73 -19.55 10.39
CA SER A 309 17.74 -18.96 9.50
C SER A 309 17.43 -17.50 9.18
N HIS A 310 18.25 -16.58 9.71
CA HIS A 310 18.17 -15.14 9.42
C HIS A 310 18.36 -14.83 7.93
N ILE A 311 19.29 -15.52 7.24
CA ILE A 311 19.58 -15.33 5.83
C ILE A 311 18.37 -15.73 4.98
N LEU A 312 17.73 -16.87 5.30
CA LEU A 312 16.56 -17.33 4.60
C LEU A 312 15.42 -16.32 4.70
N MET A 313 15.17 -15.77 5.91
CA MET A 313 14.14 -14.79 6.13
C MET A 313 14.43 -13.43 5.45
N LEU A 314 15.69 -13.01 5.36
CA LEU A 314 16.08 -11.82 4.59
C LEU A 314 15.82 -12.01 3.09
N ILE A 315 16.17 -13.17 2.52
CA ILE A 315 15.88 -13.49 1.12
C ILE A 315 14.37 -13.52 0.90
N ALA A 316 13.60 -14.14 1.81
CA ALA A 316 12.14 -14.16 1.75
C ALA A 316 11.55 -12.74 1.77
N ALA A 317 12.04 -11.86 2.65
CA ALA A 317 11.60 -10.47 2.74
C ALA A 317 11.85 -9.68 1.45
N VAL A 318 13.03 -9.85 0.82
CA VAL A 318 13.34 -9.23 -0.47
C VAL A 318 12.40 -9.73 -1.57
N LEU A 319 12.20 -11.04 -1.66
CA LEU A 319 11.37 -11.65 -2.71
C LEU A 319 9.90 -11.30 -2.54
N VAL A 320 9.37 -11.37 -1.31
CA VAL A 320 8.01 -10.92 -0.98
C VAL A 320 7.89 -9.45 -1.35
N GLY A 321 8.73 -8.55 -0.81
CA GLY A 321 8.67 -7.12 -1.08
C GLY A 321 8.68 -6.79 -2.56
N ALA A 322 9.59 -7.36 -3.34
CA ALA A 322 9.65 -7.17 -4.79
C ALA A 322 8.35 -7.63 -5.47
N GLY A 323 7.85 -8.82 -5.13
CA GLY A 323 6.63 -9.39 -5.70
C GLY A 323 5.36 -8.57 -5.36
N LEU A 324 5.31 -7.94 -4.17
CA LEU A 324 4.18 -7.08 -3.76
C LEU A 324 4.01 -5.82 -4.62
N SER A 325 4.99 -5.46 -5.46
CA SER A 325 4.86 -4.37 -6.44
C SER A 325 3.74 -4.63 -7.45
N LEU A 326 3.32 -5.89 -7.65
CA LEU A 326 2.13 -6.26 -8.45
C LEU A 326 0.85 -5.58 -7.96
N GLY A 327 0.70 -5.36 -6.65
CA GLY A 327 -0.46 -4.69 -6.06
C GLY A 327 -0.63 -3.22 -6.49
N THR A 328 0.41 -2.61 -7.05
CA THR A 328 0.35 -1.23 -7.56
C THR A 328 0.58 -1.19 -9.06
N VAL A 329 1.72 -1.67 -9.53
CA VAL A 329 2.10 -1.62 -10.95
C VAL A 329 1.28 -2.63 -11.78
N GLY A 330 1.17 -3.86 -11.31
CA GLY A 330 0.43 -4.92 -12.00
C GLY A 330 -1.05 -4.57 -12.15
N ILE A 331 -1.72 -4.19 -11.07
CA ILE A 331 -3.14 -3.80 -11.08
C ILE A 331 -3.41 -2.67 -12.08
N SER A 332 -2.54 -1.66 -12.10
CA SER A 332 -2.67 -0.51 -13.00
C SER A 332 -2.56 -0.94 -14.47
N ILE A 333 -1.62 -1.83 -14.78
CA ILE A 333 -1.40 -2.31 -16.16
C ILE A 333 -2.52 -3.25 -16.58
N TRP A 334 -2.88 -4.23 -15.74
CA TRP A 334 -3.94 -5.19 -16.06
C TRP A 334 -5.29 -4.51 -16.22
N SER A 335 -5.59 -3.47 -15.40
CA SER A 335 -6.83 -2.72 -15.55
C SER A 335 -6.94 -2.00 -16.88
N LEU A 336 -5.82 -1.57 -17.47
CA LEU A 336 -5.76 -0.95 -18.80
C LEU A 336 -5.82 -2.00 -19.92
N ASP A 337 -5.06 -3.09 -19.78
CA ASP A 337 -4.96 -4.11 -20.83
C ASP A 337 -6.23 -4.98 -20.95
N MET A 338 -6.92 -5.19 -19.80
CA MET A 338 -8.10 -6.04 -19.70
C MET A 338 -9.43 -5.28 -19.83
N SER A 339 -9.40 -3.96 -20.10
CA SER A 339 -10.59 -3.12 -20.29
C SER A 339 -10.73 -2.67 -21.74
N ASP A 340 -11.98 -2.53 -22.19
CA ASP A 340 -12.32 -1.84 -23.42
C ASP A 340 -12.26 -0.30 -23.26
N ALA A 341 -12.20 0.44 -24.35
CA ALA A 341 -12.07 1.89 -24.32
C ALA A 341 -13.28 2.57 -23.63
N ALA A 342 -14.48 2.04 -23.83
CA ALA A 342 -15.72 2.60 -23.32
C ALA A 342 -15.91 2.36 -21.81
N SER A 343 -15.48 1.21 -21.29
CA SER A 343 -15.66 0.85 -19.89
C SER A 343 -14.41 1.08 -19.02
N ARG A 344 -13.30 1.56 -19.60
CA ARG A 344 -11.97 1.65 -18.95
C ARG A 344 -11.98 2.27 -17.57
N THR A 345 -12.59 3.44 -17.40
CA THR A 345 -12.65 4.12 -16.10
C THR A 345 -13.40 3.30 -15.06
N LYS A 346 -14.48 2.63 -15.45
CA LYS A 346 -15.26 1.76 -14.58
C LYS A 346 -14.47 0.52 -14.20
N GLU A 347 -13.75 -0.09 -15.14
CA GLU A 347 -12.94 -1.28 -14.86
C GLU A 347 -11.74 -0.98 -13.98
N ILE A 348 -11.04 0.13 -14.19
CA ILE A 348 -9.96 0.59 -13.28
C ILE A 348 -10.50 0.68 -11.84
N LYS A 349 -11.68 1.29 -11.65
CA LYS A 349 -12.31 1.37 -10.32
C LYS A 349 -12.64 -0.01 -9.76
N ASN A 350 -13.21 -0.91 -10.58
CA ASN A 350 -13.58 -2.26 -10.16
C ASN A 350 -12.34 -3.08 -9.72
N PHE A 351 -11.23 -2.97 -10.44
CA PHE A 351 -9.96 -3.62 -10.10
C PHE A 351 -9.43 -3.11 -8.75
N GLN A 352 -9.47 -1.79 -8.52
CA GLN A 352 -9.03 -1.21 -7.24
C GLN A 352 -9.93 -1.64 -6.07
N VAL A 353 -11.24 -1.67 -6.27
CA VAL A 353 -12.20 -2.14 -5.24
C VAL A 353 -11.99 -3.62 -4.94
N ALA A 354 -11.79 -4.46 -5.96
CA ALA A 354 -11.52 -5.88 -5.77
C ALA A 354 -10.19 -6.10 -5.00
N TYR A 355 -9.13 -5.38 -5.37
CA TYR A 355 -7.86 -5.39 -4.64
C TYR A 355 -8.03 -4.99 -3.17
N ALA A 356 -8.75 -3.90 -2.92
CA ALA A 356 -8.97 -3.40 -1.57
C ALA A 356 -9.81 -4.37 -0.71
N LEU A 357 -10.78 -5.06 -1.32
CA LEU A 357 -11.55 -6.13 -0.66
C LEU A 357 -10.63 -7.29 -0.25
N GLY A 358 -9.70 -7.69 -1.12
CA GLY A 358 -8.69 -8.70 -0.80
C GLY A 358 -7.80 -8.27 0.36
N GLY A 359 -7.38 -7.01 0.37
CA GLY A 359 -6.62 -6.43 1.48
C GLY A 359 -7.38 -6.42 2.81
N PHE A 360 -8.68 -6.14 2.78
CA PHE A 360 -9.54 -6.24 3.97
C PHE A 360 -9.59 -7.69 4.52
N ILE A 361 -9.81 -8.66 3.65
CA ILE A 361 -9.82 -10.09 4.02
C ILE A 361 -8.48 -10.50 4.64
N ALA A 362 -7.38 -10.10 4.01
CA ALA A 362 -6.03 -10.42 4.47
C ALA A 362 -5.61 -9.69 5.74
N ASN A 363 -6.22 -8.59 6.09
CA ASN A 363 -6.02 -7.94 7.37
C ASN A 363 -6.89 -8.53 8.49
N THR A 364 -7.93 -9.29 8.15
CA THR A 364 -8.88 -9.88 9.12
C THR A 364 -8.50 -11.32 9.50
N LEU A 365 -8.22 -12.17 8.49
CA LEU A 365 -8.11 -13.60 8.70
C LEU A 365 -6.86 -14.11 9.41
N PRO A 366 -5.63 -13.57 9.20
CA PRO A 366 -4.41 -14.21 9.70
C PRO A 366 -4.35 -14.32 11.22
N GLY A 367 -4.83 -13.33 11.99
CA GLY A 367 -4.87 -13.42 13.45
C GLY A 367 -5.88 -14.47 13.93
N ILE A 368 -7.05 -14.53 13.29
CA ILE A 368 -8.06 -15.56 13.59
C ILE A 368 -7.48 -16.95 13.30
N VAL A 369 -6.82 -17.13 12.16
CA VAL A 369 -6.14 -18.38 11.80
C VAL A 369 -5.05 -18.73 12.82
N LYS A 370 -4.27 -17.74 13.26
CA LYS A 370 -3.24 -17.92 14.29
C LYS A 370 -3.82 -18.42 15.60
N ASP A 371 -4.92 -17.84 16.07
CA ASP A 371 -5.58 -18.28 17.30
C ASP A 371 -6.16 -19.70 17.19
N LEU A 372 -6.66 -20.09 15.99
CA LEU A 372 -7.23 -21.42 15.76
C LEU A 372 -6.19 -22.51 15.54
N VAL A 373 -5.11 -22.19 14.79
CA VAL A 373 -4.13 -23.18 14.30
C VAL A 373 -2.78 -23.09 15.03
N GLY A 374 -2.56 -22.00 15.75
CA GLY A 374 -1.31 -21.78 16.49
C GLY A 374 -0.16 -21.21 15.66
N SER A 375 -0.34 -20.91 14.35
CA SER A 375 0.76 -20.45 13.49
C SER A 375 0.33 -19.48 12.39
N TYR A 376 1.11 -18.41 12.19
CA TYR A 376 0.99 -17.52 11.03
C TYR A 376 1.48 -18.16 9.72
N VAL A 377 2.27 -19.24 9.77
CA VAL A 377 2.78 -19.95 8.59
C VAL A 377 1.64 -20.38 7.67
N VAL A 378 0.50 -20.79 8.24
CA VAL A 378 -0.69 -21.19 7.47
C VAL A 378 -1.20 -20.04 6.59
N SER A 379 -1.19 -18.80 7.11
CA SER A 379 -1.59 -17.61 6.35
C SER A 379 -0.63 -17.31 5.19
N TYR A 380 0.67 -17.51 5.39
CA TYR A 380 1.68 -17.36 4.32
C TYR A 380 1.59 -18.48 3.29
N ALA A 381 1.32 -19.72 3.70
CA ALA A 381 1.04 -20.83 2.78
C ALA A 381 -0.22 -20.57 1.95
N ALA A 382 -1.28 -20.09 2.58
CA ALA A 382 -2.50 -19.68 1.87
C ALA A 382 -2.22 -18.53 0.88
N ALA A 383 -1.41 -17.53 1.26
CA ALA A 383 -1.00 -16.45 0.38
C ALA A 383 -0.21 -16.98 -0.84
N ALA A 384 0.68 -17.97 -0.66
CA ALA A 384 1.37 -18.62 -1.75
C ALA A 384 0.41 -19.32 -2.73
N VAL A 385 -0.56 -20.06 -2.21
CA VAL A 385 -1.60 -20.76 -3.01
C VAL A 385 -2.46 -19.74 -3.77
N ILE A 386 -2.89 -18.67 -3.11
CA ILE A 386 -3.65 -17.58 -3.74
C ILE A 386 -2.82 -16.92 -4.85
N ALA A 387 -1.54 -16.66 -4.62
CA ALA A 387 -0.65 -16.09 -5.62
C ALA A 387 -0.50 -17.01 -6.85
N VAL A 388 -0.38 -18.34 -6.66
CA VAL A 388 -0.35 -19.32 -7.75
C VAL A 388 -1.68 -19.29 -8.54
N ALA A 389 -2.82 -19.37 -7.84
CA ALA A 389 -4.13 -19.33 -8.49
C ALA A 389 -4.35 -18.05 -9.31
N THR A 390 -3.96 -16.91 -8.74
CA THR A 390 -4.03 -15.60 -9.40
C THR A 390 -3.12 -15.53 -10.63
N THR A 391 -1.90 -16.09 -10.51
CA THR A 391 -0.94 -16.19 -11.64
C THR A 391 -1.57 -16.94 -12.79
N ILE A 392 -2.20 -18.10 -12.54
CA ILE A 392 -2.83 -18.93 -13.58
C ILE A 392 -3.92 -18.11 -14.30
N VAL A 393 -4.77 -17.40 -13.57
CA VAL A 393 -5.85 -16.58 -14.15
C VAL A 393 -5.28 -15.47 -15.03
N VAL A 394 -4.32 -14.68 -14.52
CA VAL A 394 -3.72 -13.56 -15.26
C VAL A 394 -2.99 -14.05 -16.51
N LEU A 395 -2.17 -15.10 -16.40
CA LEU A 395 -1.41 -15.61 -17.55
C LEU A 395 -2.33 -16.30 -18.57
N ARG A 396 -3.39 -16.98 -18.15
CA ARG A 396 -4.40 -17.55 -19.06
C ARG A 396 -5.06 -16.45 -19.88
N TYR A 397 -5.44 -15.33 -19.27
CA TYR A 397 -5.99 -14.18 -19.98
C TYR A 397 -5.04 -13.72 -21.10
N TYR A 398 -3.77 -13.47 -20.79
CA TYR A 398 -2.80 -13.01 -21.79
C TYR A 398 -2.54 -14.07 -22.87
N ARG A 399 -2.51 -15.35 -22.52
CA ARG A 399 -2.32 -16.44 -23.51
C ARG A 399 -3.46 -16.52 -24.52
N VAL A 400 -4.69 -16.36 -24.06
CA VAL A 400 -5.89 -16.45 -24.92
C VAL A 400 -6.02 -15.21 -25.79
N ASN A 401 -5.81 -14.02 -25.25
CA ASN A 401 -6.03 -12.76 -25.96
C ASN A 401 -4.83 -12.27 -26.77
N MET A 402 -3.62 -12.81 -26.58
CA MET A 402 -2.47 -12.55 -27.47
C MET A 402 -2.44 -13.49 -28.70
N ARG A 403 -3.27 -14.51 -28.75
CA ARG A 403 -3.42 -15.38 -29.93
C ARG A 403 -4.51 -14.91 -30.91
N ARG A 404 -5.30 -13.96 -30.52
CA ARG A 404 -6.27 -13.23 -31.36
C ARG A 404 -5.68 -11.87 -31.75
#